data_95718b8996a057b74a4b3e29fda2f5e0
#
_entry.id   95718b8996a057b74a4b3e29fda2f5e0
#
_cell.length_a   1.000
_cell.length_b   1.000
_cell.length_c   1.000
_cell.angle_alpha   90.00
_cell.angle_beta   90.00
_cell.angle_gamma   90.00
#
_symmetry.space_group_name_H-M   'P 1'
#
loop_
_entity.id
_entity.type
_entity.pdbx_description
1 polymer ?
#
loop_
_entity_poly.entity_id
_entity_poly.type
_entity_poly.pdbx_seq_one_letter_code
_entity_poly.pdbx_strand_id
1 'polypeptide(L)'
;MFMKIGLCLAGGGIKGAAHIGAIKALEEENIRFDYVSGTSSGSIVATLYAVGYCAEDMYKLFKKYSKKIKYVDFKNILKTIWGLITERKIIINGLNSGVQIEKIINEACNLRNIQNIKDIKMPILIPSVDLNTRNIYIFSSINFRNKISDK
;
A
#
# COMPACT_ATOMS: atom_id res chain seq x y z
N MET A 1 -4.37 -30.10 10.48
CA MET A 1 -3.64 -28.80 10.54
C MET A 1 -4.10 -27.99 9.34
N PHE A 2 -4.84 -26.90 9.53
CA PHE A 2 -5.29 -26.07 8.42
C PHE A 2 -4.09 -25.23 7.94
N MET A 3 -3.84 -25.29 6.64
CA MET A 3 -2.80 -24.47 5.99
C MET A 3 -3.23 -22.99 6.05
N LYS A 4 -2.33 -22.11 6.48
CA LYS A 4 -2.54 -20.66 6.47
C LYS A 4 -1.86 -20.06 5.27
N ILE A 5 -2.55 -19.14 4.60
CA ILE A 5 -2.10 -18.53 3.36
C ILE A 5 -1.87 -17.03 3.58
N GLY A 6 -0.69 -16.56 3.21
CA GLY A 6 -0.35 -15.14 3.23
C GLY A 6 -0.28 -14.55 1.82
N LEU A 7 -0.77 -13.33 1.66
CA LEU A 7 -0.69 -12.58 0.41
C LEU A 7 0.33 -11.44 0.54
N CYS A 8 1.34 -11.43 -0.32
CA CYS A 8 2.34 -10.37 -0.38
C CYS A 8 2.20 -9.57 -1.68
N LEU A 9 1.95 -8.27 -1.57
CA LEU A 9 1.69 -7.37 -2.69
C LEU A 9 2.86 -6.40 -2.91
N ALA A 10 3.49 -6.47 -4.07
CA ALA A 10 4.63 -5.64 -4.42
C ALA A 10 4.23 -4.19 -4.73
N GLY A 11 5.18 -3.28 -4.63
CA GLY A 11 5.06 -1.93 -5.17
C GLY A 11 5.07 -1.95 -6.70
N GLY A 12 4.65 -0.85 -7.32
CA GLY A 12 4.65 -0.71 -8.78
C GLY A 12 3.85 0.48 -9.30
N GLY A 13 3.56 1.46 -8.46
CA GLY A 13 2.76 2.62 -8.83
C GLY A 13 1.40 2.21 -9.38
N ILE A 14 1.02 2.71 -10.55
CA ILE A 14 -0.28 2.39 -11.18
C ILE A 14 -0.46 0.89 -11.49
N LYS A 15 0.64 0.14 -11.67
CA LYS A 15 0.60 -1.30 -11.90
C LYS A 15 0.06 -2.08 -10.70
N GLY A 16 0.01 -1.47 -9.51
CA GLY A 16 -0.64 -2.02 -8.32
C GLY A 16 -2.12 -2.38 -8.53
N ALA A 17 -2.79 -1.77 -9.53
CA ALA A 17 -4.13 -2.16 -9.94
C ALA A 17 -4.24 -3.63 -10.38
N ALA A 18 -3.16 -4.22 -10.89
CA ALA A 18 -3.13 -5.64 -11.28
C ALA A 18 -3.36 -6.58 -10.08
N HIS A 19 -2.97 -6.17 -8.89
CA HIS A 19 -3.23 -6.94 -7.66
C HIS A 19 -4.72 -7.15 -7.42
N ILE A 20 -5.55 -6.16 -7.76
CA ILE A 20 -7.01 -6.25 -7.61
C ILE A 20 -7.56 -7.37 -8.51
N GLY A 21 -7.05 -7.45 -9.76
CA GLY A 21 -7.42 -8.53 -10.69
C GLY A 21 -6.97 -9.91 -10.21
N ALA A 22 -5.76 -10.00 -9.67
CA ALA A 22 -5.25 -11.25 -9.09
C ALA A 22 -6.08 -11.70 -7.87
N ILE A 23 -6.41 -10.77 -6.97
CA ILE A 23 -7.27 -11.06 -5.82
C ILE A 23 -8.65 -11.52 -6.29
N LYS A 24 -9.23 -10.88 -7.32
CA LYS A 24 -10.52 -11.27 -7.89
C LYS A 24 -10.51 -12.72 -8.36
N ALA A 25 -9.51 -13.11 -9.15
CA ALA A 25 -9.39 -14.47 -9.65
C ALA A 25 -9.25 -15.49 -8.50
N LEU A 26 -8.54 -15.14 -7.44
CA LEU A 26 -8.37 -16.02 -6.27
C LEU A 26 -9.65 -16.10 -5.43
N GLU A 27 -10.40 -15.00 -5.30
CA GLU A 27 -11.71 -14.99 -4.64
C GLU A 27 -12.74 -15.86 -5.41
N GLU A 28 -12.71 -15.84 -6.74
CA GLU A 28 -13.56 -16.70 -7.61
C GLU A 28 -13.28 -18.18 -7.38
N GLU A 29 -12.03 -18.55 -7.09
CA GLU A 29 -11.61 -19.90 -6.71
C GLU A 29 -11.79 -20.20 -5.21
N ASN A 30 -12.48 -19.33 -4.47
CA ASN A 30 -12.70 -19.45 -3.01
C ASN A 30 -11.40 -19.47 -2.19
N ILE A 31 -10.30 -18.96 -2.72
CA ILE A 31 -9.05 -18.83 -2.00
C ILE A 31 -9.10 -17.55 -1.16
N ARG A 32 -8.97 -17.73 0.16
CA ARG A 32 -8.92 -16.63 1.13
C ARG A 32 -7.57 -16.59 1.82
N PHE A 33 -7.15 -15.39 2.21
CA PHE A 33 -5.88 -15.18 2.87
C PHE A 33 -6.08 -14.95 4.36
N ASP A 34 -5.18 -15.52 5.17
CA ASP A 34 -5.13 -15.33 6.61
C ASP A 34 -4.27 -14.11 7.01
N TYR A 35 -3.32 -13.75 6.15
CA TYR A 35 -2.36 -12.66 6.36
C TYR A 35 -2.18 -11.88 5.08
N VAL A 36 -1.94 -10.58 5.19
CA VAL A 36 -1.62 -9.75 4.03
C VAL A 36 -0.46 -8.81 4.34
N SER A 37 0.37 -8.57 3.36
CA SER A 37 1.40 -7.53 3.42
C SER A 37 1.49 -6.80 2.09
N GLY A 38 1.97 -5.55 2.13
CA GLY A 38 2.12 -4.79 0.90
C GLY A 38 3.10 -3.64 1.03
N THR A 39 3.75 -3.32 -0.08
CA THR A 39 4.70 -2.21 -0.18
C THR A 39 4.21 -1.21 -1.22
N SER A 40 4.34 0.11 -0.98
CA SER A 40 3.93 1.18 -1.90
C SER A 40 2.47 1.00 -2.35
N SER A 41 2.18 0.94 -3.65
CA SER A 41 0.83 0.69 -4.18
C SER A 41 0.22 -0.64 -3.71
N GLY A 42 1.05 -1.65 -3.46
CA GLY A 42 0.60 -2.91 -2.87
C GLY A 42 0.10 -2.74 -1.43
N SER A 43 0.63 -1.78 -0.66
CA SER A 43 0.14 -1.50 0.70
C SER A 43 -1.28 -0.91 0.70
N ILE A 44 -1.63 -0.15 -0.34
CA ILE A 44 -2.99 0.38 -0.51
C ILE A 44 -3.97 -0.77 -0.73
N VAL A 45 -3.66 -1.67 -1.66
CA VAL A 45 -4.50 -2.84 -1.94
C VAL A 45 -4.57 -3.77 -0.74
N ALA A 46 -3.43 -4.03 -0.06
CA ALA A 46 -3.37 -4.83 1.14
C ALA A 46 -4.26 -4.26 2.26
N THR A 47 -4.22 -2.93 2.46
CA THR A 47 -5.06 -2.26 3.46
C THR A 47 -6.54 -2.41 3.12
N LEU A 48 -6.95 -2.12 1.88
CA LEU A 48 -8.35 -2.27 1.47
C LEU A 48 -8.84 -3.72 1.66
N TYR A 49 -8.02 -4.70 1.28
CA TYR A 49 -8.35 -6.11 1.49
C TYR A 49 -8.48 -6.45 2.98
N ALA A 50 -7.53 -6.00 3.80
CA ALA A 50 -7.51 -6.29 5.24
C ALA A 50 -8.70 -5.67 6.00
N VAL A 51 -9.21 -4.51 5.55
CA VAL A 51 -10.41 -3.88 6.11
C VAL A 51 -11.72 -4.43 5.54
N GLY A 52 -11.66 -5.47 4.68
CA GLY A 52 -12.81 -6.24 4.22
C GLY A 52 -13.44 -5.77 2.91
N TYR A 53 -12.69 -5.10 2.04
CA TYR A 53 -13.13 -4.84 0.67
C TYR A 53 -12.86 -6.06 -0.20
N CYS A 54 -13.88 -6.53 -0.94
CA CYS A 54 -13.68 -7.51 -2.00
C CYS A 54 -13.04 -6.85 -3.24
N ALA A 55 -12.54 -7.67 -4.16
CA ALA A 55 -11.88 -7.18 -5.37
C ALA A 55 -12.77 -6.25 -6.20
N GLU A 56 -14.07 -6.53 -6.30
CA GLU A 56 -15.03 -5.70 -7.04
C GLU A 56 -15.16 -4.29 -6.44
N ASP A 57 -15.24 -4.19 -5.11
CA ASP A 57 -15.33 -2.90 -4.42
C ASP A 57 -14.02 -2.12 -4.51
N MET A 58 -12.87 -2.81 -4.39
CA MET A 58 -11.56 -2.20 -4.61
C MET A 58 -11.43 -1.65 -6.04
N TYR A 59 -11.92 -2.37 -7.04
CA TYR A 59 -11.93 -1.92 -8.42
C TYR A 59 -12.79 -0.65 -8.61
N LYS A 60 -13.98 -0.60 -8.01
CA LYS A 60 -14.85 0.59 -8.03
C LYS A 60 -14.17 1.80 -7.40
N LEU A 61 -13.53 1.61 -6.25
CA LEU A 61 -12.73 2.64 -5.60
C LEU A 61 -11.59 3.11 -6.51
N PHE A 62 -10.80 2.18 -7.04
CA PHE A 62 -9.72 2.50 -7.97
C PHE A 62 -10.20 3.30 -9.17
N LYS A 63 -11.31 2.87 -9.82
CA LYS A 63 -11.91 3.58 -10.96
C LYS A 63 -12.40 4.98 -10.60
N LYS A 64 -13.02 5.15 -9.42
CA LYS A 64 -13.49 6.44 -8.90
C LYS A 64 -12.33 7.41 -8.72
N TYR A 65 -11.22 6.94 -8.16
CA TYR A 65 -10.10 7.79 -7.76
C TYR A 65 -8.99 7.91 -8.81
N SER A 66 -8.85 6.94 -9.73
CA SER A 66 -7.88 7.02 -10.83
C SER A 66 -8.05 8.27 -11.70
N LYS A 67 -9.27 8.76 -11.85
CA LYS A 67 -9.56 10.03 -12.55
C LYS A 67 -9.16 11.27 -11.76
N LYS A 68 -9.09 11.18 -10.43
CA LYS A 68 -8.74 12.29 -9.53
C LYS A 68 -7.25 12.35 -9.19
N ILE A 69 -6.60 11.21 -9.17
CA ILE A 69 -5.15 11.14 -9.08
C ILE A 69 -4.62 11.56 -10.45
N LYS A 70 -4.61 12.89 -10.69
CA LYS A 70 -3.86 13.44 -11.81
C LYS A 70 -2.47 12.85 -11.73
N TYR A 71 -2.15 12.07 -12.74
CA TYR A 71 -0.86 11.46 -12.96
C TYR A 71 0.26 12.33 -12.39
N VAL A 72 1.12 11.72 -11.61
CA VAL A 72 2.42 12.26 -11.25
C VAL A 72 2.93 13.02 -12.46
N ASP A 73 3.14 14.32 -12.29
CA ASP A 73 3.50 15.21 -13.38
C ASP A 73 4.82 14.68 -13.96
N PHE A 74 4.75 14.05 -15.13
CA PHE A 74 5.90 13.43 -15.78
C PHE A 74 7.03 14.44 -15.94
N LYS A 75 6.69 15.75 -16.01
CA LYS A 75 7.63 16.87 -15.99
C LYS A 75 8.39 16.94 -14.66
N ASN A 76 7.77 16.66 -13.53
CA ASN A 76 8.43 16.66 -12.23
C ASN A 76 9.34 15.46 -12.05
N ILE A 77 8.99 14.29 -12.60
CA ILE A 77 9.89 13.12 -12.62
C ILE A 77 11.12 13.41 -13.48
N LEU A 78 10.94 13.95 -14.70
CA LEU A 78 12.06 14.33 -15.55
C LEU A 78 12.96 15.38 -14.88
N LYS A 79 12.36 16.37 -14.21
CA LYS A 79 13.09 17.41 -13.50
C LYS A 79 13.88 16.86 -12.31
N THR A 80 13.31 15.87 -11.59
CA THR A 80 14.00 15.18 -10.49
C THR A 80 15.15 14.32 -11.00
N ILE A 81 14.95 13.58 -12.11
CA ILE A 81 16.00 12.78 -12.76
C ILE A 81 17.10 13.71 -13.32
N TRP A 82 16.73 14.84 -13.93
CA TRP A 82 17.70 15.81 -14.43
C TRP A 82 18.53 16.44 -13.30
N GLY A 83 17.88 16.79 -12.17
CA GLY A 83 18.56 17.30 -10.97
C GLY A 83 19.52 16.26 -10.34
N LEU A 84 19.18 14.98 -10.42
CA LEU A 84 20.03 13.87 -9.97
C LEU A 84 21.32 13.76 -10.82
N ILE A 85 21.20 14.01 -12.12
CA ILE A 85 22.34 13.94 -13.07
C ILE A 85 23.24 15.16 -12.95
N THR A 86 22.67 16.35 -12.72
CA THR A 86 23.43 17.63 -12.75
C THR A 86 24.01 18.04 -11.39
N GLU A 87 23.34 17.79 -10.28
CA GLU A 87 23.72 18.39 -8.99
C GLU A 87 24.12 17.38 -7.90
N ARG A 88 24.10 16.06 -8.16
CA ARG A 88 24.38 15.01 -7.16
C ARG A 88 23.63 15.18 -5.82
N LYS A 89 22.65 16.04 -5.74
CA LYS A 89 21.77 16.23 -4.58
C LYS A 89 20.43 15.59 -4.85
N ILE A 90 20.13 14.52 -4.13
CA ILE A 90 18.81 13.89 -4.12
C ILE A 90 17.88 14.80 -3.31
N ILE A 91 17.27 15.78 -3.98
CA ILE A 91 16.14 16.51 -3.40
C ILE A 91 14.91 15.64 -3.69
N ILE A 92 14.66 14.68 -2.85
CA ILE A 92 13.38 13.95 -2.83
C ILE A 92 12.35 14.86 -2.15
N ASN A 93 11.92 15.90 -2.84
CA ASN A 93 10.61 16.46 -2.57
C ASN A 93 9.63 15.42 -3.07
N GLY A 94 8.90 14.78 -2.14
CA GLY A 94 8.03 13.65 -2.44
C GLY A 94 7.24 13.87 -3.73
N LEU A 95 7.24 12.87 -4.60
CA LEU A 95 6.67 12.89 -5.96
C LEU A 95 5.17 13.26 -6.00
N ASN A 96 4.53 13.29 -4.86
CA ASN A 96 3.16 13.80 -4.65
C ASN A 96 2.96 14.07 -3.15
N SER A 97 2.23 15.13 -2.80
CA SER A 97 1.77 15.25 -1.42
C SER A 97 0.85 14.05 -1.18
N GLY A 98 1.18 13.14 -0.26
CA GLY A 98 0.39 11.94 0.04
C GLY A 98 -1.05 12.21 0.48
N VAL A 99 -1.42 13.48 0.61
CA VAL A 99 -2.72 13.98 1.09
C VAL A 99 -3.92 13.39 0.33
N GLN A 100 -3.82 13.19 -0.98
CA GLN A 100 -4.94 12.61 -1.73
C GLN A 100 -5.10 11.12 -1.45
N ILE A 101 -3.99 10.39 -1.37
CA ILE A 101 -3.99 8.97 -1.04
C ILE A 101 -4.46 8.77 0.40
N GLU A 102 -3.96 9.60 1.33
CA GLU A 102 -4.38 9.62 2.72
C GLU A 102 -5.90 9.82 2.86
N LYS A 103 -6.48 10.81 2.17
CA LYS A 103 -7.93 11.04 2.16
C LYS A 103 -8.71 9.83 1.67
N ILE A 104 -8.25 9.18 0.61
CA ILE A 104 -8.91 8.00 0.03
C ILE A 104 -8.89 6.83 1.02
N ILE A 105 -7.74 6.57 1.63
CA ILE A 105 -7.59 5.49 2.60
C ILE A 105 -8.40 5.79 3.85
N ASN A 106 -8.36 7.02 4.37
CA ASN A 106 -9.15 7.41 5.53
C ASN A 106 -10.65 7.28 5.25
N GLU A 107 -11.14 7.73 4.09
CA GLU A 107 -12.55 7.55 3.70
C GLU A 107 -12.92 6.06 3.66
N ALA A 108 -12.09 5.23 3.03
CA ALA A 108 -12.34 3.80 2.92
C ALA A 108 -12.31 3.09 4.30
N CYS A 109 -11.36 3.43 5.15
CA CYS A 109 -11.26 2.89 6.51
C CYS A 109 -12.43 3.32 7.40
N ASN A 110 -12.81 4.60 7.33
CA ASN A 110 -13.93 5.15 8.12
C ASN A 110 -15.27 4.49 7.74
N LEU A 111 -15.50 4.18 6.46
CA LEU A 111 -16.70 3.44 6.01
C LEU A 111 -16.78 2.03 6.60
N ARG A 112 -15.69 1.49 7.10
CA ARG A 112 -15.60 0.19 7.77
C ARG A 112 -15.39 0.30 9.29
N ASN A 113 -15.56 1.53 9.87
CA ASN A 113 -15.33 1.84 11.28
C ASN A 113 -13.90 1.51 11.76
N ILE A 114 -12.91 1.64 10.88
CA ILE A 114 -11.48 1.47 11.18
C ILE A 114 -10.85 2.84 11.31
N GLN A 115 -10.36 3.19 12.50
CA GLN A 115 -9.66 4.45 12.79
C GLN A 115 -8.16 4.23 12.98
N ASN A 116 -7.78 3.02 13.37
CA ASN A 116 -6.41 2.66 13.68
C ASN A 116 -6.03 1.35 13.01
N ILE A 117 -4.76 1.17 12.68
CA ILE A 117 -4.28 -0.12 12.13
C ILE A 117 -4.56 -1.30 13.08
N LYS A 118 -4.62 -1.03 14.39
CA LYS A 118 -4.94 -2.04 15.41
C LYS A 118 -6.41 -2.50 15.40
N ASP A 119 -7.29 -1.72 14.78
CA ASP A 119 -8.72 -2.08 14.63
C ASP A 119 -8.92 -3.11 13.52
N ILE A 120 -7.93 -3.29 12.64
CA ILE A 120 -7.97 -4.24 11.55
C ILE A 120 -7.82 -5.66 12.11
N LYS A 121 -8.86 -6.47 11.93
CA LYS A 121 -8.89 -7.85 12.44
C LYS A 121 -7.95 -8.80 11.70
N MET A 122 -7.82 -8.60 10.39
CA MET A 122 -6.89 -9.39 9.58
C MET A 122 -5.45 -8.96 9.87
N PRO A 123 -4.53 -9.89 10.13
CA PRO A 123 -3.11 -9.56 10.25
C PRO A 123 -2.57 -8.89 9.00
N ILE A 124 -2.13 -7.63 9.13
CA ILE A 124 -1.53 -6.85 8.06
C ILE A 124 -0.15 -6.35 8.49
N LEU A 125 0.80 -6.34 7.54
CA LEU A 125 2.14 -5.77 7.71
C LEU A 125 2.46 -4.82 6.55
N ILE A 126 2.85 -3.60 6.89
CA ILE A 126 3.25 -2.57 5.91
C ILE A 126 4.65 -2.08 6.27
N PRO A 127 5.68 -2.50 5.50
CA PRO A 127 7.03 -1.98 5.70
C PRO A 127 7.15 -0.56 5.18
N SER A 128 7.88 0.26 5.91
CA SER A 128 8.22 1.63 5.56
C SER A 128 9.69 1.90 5.93
N VAL A 129 10.31 2.86 5.26
CA VAL A 129 11.69 3.27 5.53
C VAL A 129 11.69 4.75 5.91
N ASP A 130 12.28 5.06 7.06
CA ASP A 130 12.60 6.44 7.42
C ASP A 130 13.88 6.86 6.69
N LEU A 131 13.75 7.85 5.82
CA LEU A 131 14.86 8.34 5.00
C LEU A 131 15.94 9.07 5.82
N ASN A 132 15.61 9.62 6.97
CA ASN A 132 16.56 10.33 7.83
C ASN A 132 17.44 9.35 8.62
N THR A 133 16.80 8.37 9.24
CA THR A 133 17.48 7.39 10.09
C THR A 133 17.89 6.13 9.34
N ARG A 134 17.37 5.91 8.13
CA ARG A 134 17.52 4.70 7.31
C ARG A 134 16.98 3.44 7.98
N ASN A 135 16.18 3.60 9.03
CA ASN A 135 15.57 2.48 9.73
C ASN A 135 14.32 1.98 9.00
N ILE A 136 14.09 0.68 9.11
CA ILE A 136 12.89 0.03 8.62
C ILE A 136 11.87 0.00 9.76
N TYR A 137 10.67 0.52 9.50
CA TYR A 137 9.51 0.44 10.38
C TYR A 137 8.47 -0.47 9.76
N ILE A 138 7.86 -1.32 10.57
CA ILE A 138 6.75 -2.18 10.15
C ILE A 138 5.50 -1.76 10.89
N PHE A 139 4.54 -1.20 10.15
CA PHE A 139 3.20 -0.95 10.66
C PHE A 139 2.40 -2.25 10.62
N SER A 140 1.78 -2.64 11.72
CA SER A 140 1.10 -3.92 11.84
C SER A 140 -0.15 -3.84 12.72
N SER A 141 -1.21 -4.58 12.33
CA SER A 141 -2.40 -4.76 13.17
C SER A 141 -2.15 -5.74 14.32
N ILE A 142 -1.16 -6.60 14.22
CA ILE A 142 -0.77 -7.54 15.28
C ILE A 142 0.51 -7.09 15.97
N ASN A 143 0.74 -7.59 17.19
CA ASN A 143 1.99 -7.38 17.88
C ASN A 143 3.09 -8.25 17.22
N PHE A 144 3.87 -7.62 16.38
CA PHE A 144 5.02 -8.26 15.75
C PHE A 144 6.27 -7.97 16.61
N ARG A 145 6.85 -9.01 17.21
CA ARG A 145 8.17 -8.87 17.84
C ARG A 145 9.20 -8.75 16.73
N ASN A 146 9.72 -7.54 16.53
CA ASN A 146 10.84 -7.31 15.62
C ASN A 146 12.06 -8.11 16.12
N LYS A 147 12.30 -9.27 15.54
CA LYS A 147 13.60 -9.95 15.58
C LYS A 147 14.53 -9.46 14.45
N ILE A 148 14.28 -8.27 13.88
CA ILE A 148 15.06 -7.73 12.75
C ILE A 148 15.98 -6.57 13.22
N SER A 149 16.24 -6.46 14.50
CA SER A 149 17.34 -5.60 14.93
C SER A 149 18.38 -6.48 15.58
N ASP A 150 19.38 -6.83 14.88
CA ASP A 150 20.75 -7.05 15.37
C ASP A 150 21.57 -7.74 14.27
N LYS A 151 21.96 -6.93 13.26
CA LYS A 151 23.25 -7.09 12.58
C LYS A 151 23.65 -5.79 11.92
#